data_46cca5ecccb9fd572c43f907cb793967
#
_entry.id   46cca5ecccb9fd572c43f907cb793967
#
_cell.length_a   1.000
_cell.length_b   1.000
_cell.length_c   1.000
_cell.angle_alpha   90.00
_cell.angle_beta   90.00
_cell.angle_gamma   90.00
#
_symmetry.space_group_name_H-M   'P 1'
#
loop_
_entity.id
_entity.type
_entity.pdbx_description
1 polymer ?
#
loop_
_entity_poly.entity_id
_entity_poly.type
_entity_poly.pdbx_seq_one_letter_code
_entity_poly.pdbx_strand_id
1 'polypeptide(L)'
;MLRGEITAAIRRAVMQELAAVGYGRLSIEAIARRAGVGKTAIYRRWSSKLEMVLEIVSRVAGQSLPLPDTGTLRGDLEVLLRIVARALRHPLASQIIPDLLAEAARNPDIAQTLQDALRANQREVGILLIGRAIDRGELPPDADPDAAVDLIVGPLYWRLVVARTTLPEAYLPRMAAAIAAALGAGHATGTADGASATVPPPVTPQRQQQTTEAGPTAVT
;
A
#
# COMPACT_ATOMS: atom_id res chain seq x y z
N MET A 1 28.39 -15.43 -19.86
CA MET A 1 27.55 -14.51 -19.03
C MET A 1 27.53 -14.96 -17.60
N LEU A 2 27.96 -14.11 -16.67
CA LEU A 2 27.90 -14.38 -15.24
C LEU A 2 26.43 -14.45 -14.79
N ARG A 3 26.16 -15.23 -13.72
CA ARG A 3 24.79 -15.45 -13.19
C ARG A 3 24.04 -14.14 -12.89
N GLY A 4 24.78 -13.12 -12.45
CA GLY A 4 24.25 -11.77 -12.18
C GLY A 4 23.83 -11.00 -13.44
N GLU A 5 24.60 -11.11 -14.52
CA GLU A 5 24.31 -10.43 -15.79
C GLU A 5 23.03 -10.95 -16.44
N ILE A 6 22.82 -12.29 -16.39
CA ILE A 6 21.58 -12.92 -16.89
C ILE A 6 20.37 -12.41 -16.11
N THR A 7 20.47 -12.35 -14.79
CA THR A 7 19.37 -11.85 -13.94
C THR A 7 19.07 -10.38 -14.24
N ALA A 8 20.09 -9.55 -14.42
CA ALA A 8 19.91 -8.15 -14.78
C ALA A 8 19.29 -7.98 -16.19
N ALA A 9 19.66 -8.83 -17.14
CA ALA A 9 19.06 -8.83 -18.48
C ALA A 9 17.57 -9.21 -18.43
N ILE A 10 17.22 -10.25 -17.67
CA ILE A 10 15.82 -10.67 -17.50
C ILE A 10 15.01 -9.52 -16.84
N ARG A 11 15.51 -8.90 -15.77
CA ARG A 11 14.82 -7.78 -15.09
C ARG A 11 14.56 -6.61 -16.03
N ARG A 12 15.55 -6.22 -16.84
CA ARG A 12 15.35 -5.16 -17.86
C ARG A 12 14.28 -5.55 -18.88
N ALA A 13 14.31 -6.80 -19.36
CA ALA A 13 13.33 -7.30 -20.31
C ALA A 13 11.90 -7.29 -19.73
N VAL A 14 11.74 -7.70 -18.47
CA VAL A 14 10.45 -7.65 -17.76
C VAL A 14 9.94 -6.22 -17.64
N MET A 15 10.79 -5.27 -17.23
CA MET A 15 10.40 -3.86 -17.12
C MET A 15 9.95 -3.29 -18.46
N GLN A 16 10.65 -3.62 -19.54
CA GLN A 16 10.30 -3.18 -20.89
C GLN A 16 8.99 -3.79 -21.39
N GLU A 17 8.79 -5.09 -21.15
CA GLU A 17 7.52 -5.76 -21.53
C GLU A 17 6.35 -5.23 -20.69
N LEU A 18 6.52 -5.06 -19.38
CA LEU A 18 5.49 -4.48 -18.50
C LEU A 18 5.09 -3.09 -18.96
N ALA A 19 6.05 -2.25 -19.33
CA ALA A 19 5.79 -0.90 -19.83
C ALA A 19 5.05 -0.93 -21.18
N ALA A 20 5.32 -1.94 -22.05
CA ALA A 20 4.75 -2.03 -23.38
C ALA A 20 3.34 -2.63 -23.39
N VAL A 21 3.07 -3.67 -22.61
CA VAL A 21 1.83 -4.47 -22.72
C VAL A 21 1.05 -4.63 -21.42
N GLY A 22 1.56 -4.17 -20.28
CA GLY A 22 0.97 -4.37 -18.97
C GLY A 22 1.08 -5.81 -18.44
N TYR A 23 0.63 -6.04 -17.20
CA TYR A 23 0.76 -7.35 -16.54
C TYR A 23 -0.09 -8.44 -17.23
N GLY A 24 -1.33 -8.14 -17.59
CA GLY A 24 -2.25 -9.14 -18.16
C GLY A 24 -1.69 -9.81 -19.42
N ARG A 25 -1.08 -9.03 -20.32
CA ARG A 25 -0.50 -9.52 -21.58
C ARG A 25 0.97 -9.90 -21.51
N LEU A 26 1.60 -9.77 -20.35
CA LEU A 26 2.99 -10.14 -20.13
C LEU A 26 3.20 -11.64 -20.38
N SER A 27 4.17 -12.00 -21.23
CA SER A 27 4.49 -13.39 -21.54
C SER A 27 5.94 -13.74 -21.24
N ILE A 28 6.18 -14.91 -20.66
CA ILE A 28 7.52 -15.43 -20.34
C ILE A 28 8.33 -15.63 -21.63
N GLU A 29 7.67 -16.01 -22.74
CA GLU A 29 8.29 -16.15 -24.06
C GLU A 29 8.85 -14.83 -24.59
N ALA A 30 8.07 -13.74 -24.48
CA ALA A 30 8.49 -12.42 -24.90
C ALA A 30 9.68 -11.91 -24.07
N ILE A 31 9.63 -12.12 -22.76
CA ILE A 31 10.71 -11.78 -21.85
C ILE A 31 11.97 -12.57 -22.16
N ALA A 32 11.87 -13.89 -22.34
CA ALA A 32 13.00 -14.76 -22.64
C ALA A 32 13.69 -14.35 -23.95
N ARG A 33 12.89 -14.11 -25.00
CA ARG A 33 13.38 -13.62 -26.30
C ARG A 33 14.09 -12.28 -26.17
N ARG A 34 13.47 -11.31 -25.46
CA ARG A 34 14.05 -9.97 -25.24
C ARG A 34 15.34 -10.00 -24.42
N ALA A 35 15.41 -10.88 -23.42
CA ALA A 35 16.57 -11.04 -22.56
C ALA A 35 17.69 -11.89 -23.21
N GLY A 36 17.43 -12.53 -24.35
CA GLY A 36 18.39 -13.43 -25.00
C GLY A 36 18.66 -14.71 -24.20
N VAL A 37 17.64 -15.25 -23.49
CA VAL A 37 17.77 -16.43 -22.64
C VAL A 37 16.66 -17.45 -22.93
N GLY A 38 16.89 -18.72 -22.52
CA GLY A 38 15.81 -19.72 -22.54
C GLY A 38 14.82 -19.54 -21.37
N LYS A 39 13.56 -19.97 -21.55
CA LYS A 39 12.54 -19.95 -20.48
C LYS A 39 12.99 -20.63 -19.20
N THR A 40 13.74 -21.72 -19.29
CA THR A 40 14.32 -22.42 -18.13
C THR A 40 15.20 -21.53 -17.26
N ALA A 41 15.89 -20.54 -17.84
CA ALA A 41 16.69 -19.60 -17.08
C ALA A 41 15.84 -18.64 -16.23
N ILE A 42 14.61 -18.36 -16.67
CA ILE A 42 13.62 -17.58 -15.93
C ILE A 42 13.04 -18.44 -14.80
N TYR A 43 12.46 -19.59 -15.11
CA TYR A 43 11.83 -20.48 -14.13
C TYR A 43 12.76 -21.01 -13.04
N ARG A 44 14.07 -21.04 -13.30
CA ARG A 44 15.07 -21.37 -12.28
C ARG A 44 15.21 -20.28 -11.21
N ARG A 45 14.73 -19.08 -11.44
CA ARG A 45 14.84 -17.92 -10.54
C ARG A 45 13.51 -17.52 -9.92
N TRP A 46 12.43 -17.67 -10.65
CA TRP A 46 11.08 -17.32 -10.23
C TRP A 46 10.13 -18.45 -10.59
N SER A 47 9.36 -18.89 -9.61
CA SER A 47 8.39 -19.99 -9.79
C SER A 47 7.18 -19.58 -10.65
N SER A 48 6.90 -18.28 -10.72
CA SER A 48 5.76 -17.74 -11.46
C SER A 48 6.05 -16.37 -12.09
N LYS A 49 5.21 -16.02 -13.06
CA LYS A 49 5.17 -14.67 -13.65
C LYS A 49 4.92 -13.60 -12.57
N LEU A 50 4.02 -13.89 -11.64
CA LEU A 50 3.66 -12.97 -10.58
C LEU A 50 4.82 -12.72 -9.62
N GLU A 51 5.48 -13.77 -9.13
CA GLU A 51 6.66 -13.66 -8.26
C GLU A 51 7.75 -12.80 -8.91
N MET A 52 8.03 -13.04 -10.20
CA MET A 52 9.01 -12.26 -10.94
C MET A 52 8.65 -10.77 -11.00
N VAL A 53 7.40 -10.45 -11.26
CA VAL A 53 6.93 -9.06 -11.35
C VAL A 53 6.94 -8.39 -9.97
N LEU A 54 6.49 -9.08 -8.93
CA LEU A 54 6.49 -8.56 -7.56
C LEU A 54 7.92 -8.24 -7.08
N GLU A 55 8.90 -9.14 -7.32
CA GLU A 55 10.30 -8.85 -6.98
C GLU A 55 10.80 -7.58 -7.68
N ILE A 56 10.48 -7.42 -8.97
CA ILE A 56 10.95 -6.27 -9.74
C ILE A 56 10.27 -4.98 -9.27
N VAL A 57 8.97 -5.01 -9.03
CA VAL A 57 8.21 -3.85 -8.51
C VAL A 57 8.73 -3.46 -7.13
N SER A 58 8.97 -4.42 -6.25
CA SER A 58 9.55 -4.21 -4.93
C SER A 58 10.91 -3.52 -4.99
N ARG A 59 11.77 -3.94 -5.89
CA ARG A 59 13.09 -3.30 -6.09
C ARG A 59 12.99 -1.87 -6.62
N VAL A 60 12.08 -1.64 -7.56
CA VAL A 60 11.81 -0.28 -8.09
C VAL A 60 11.21 0.62 -7.00
N ALA A 61 10.38 0.06 -6.14
CA ALA A 61 9.78 0.75 -5.00
C ALA A 61 10.77 1.08 -3.88
N GLY A 62 12.03 0.64 -3.98
CA GLY A 62 13.05 0.90 -2.95
C GLY A 62 12.88 0.07 -1.68
N GLN A 63 12.14 -1.03 -1.72
CA GLN A 63 11.94 -1.94 -0.57
C GLN A 63 13.23 -2.63 -0.09
N SER A 64 14.36 -2.41 -0.78
CA SER A 64 15.68 -2.86 -0.35
C SER A 64 16.46 -1.77 0.42
N LEU A 65 15.85 -0.61 0.67
CA LEU A 65 16.48 0.43 1.47
C LEU A 65 16.30 0.13 2.96
N PRO A 66 17.34 0.36 3.78
CA PRO A 66 17.18 0.23 5.22
C PRO A 66 16.08 1.18 5.71
N LEU A 67 15.32 0.72 6.68
CA LEU A 67 14.28 1.54 7.30
C LEU A 67 14.93 2.80 7.91
N PRO A 68 14.37 3.99 7.69
CA PRO A 68 14.92 5.22 8.24
C PRO A 68 14.99 5.13 9.77
N ASP A 69 16.05 5.69 10.33
CA ASP A 69 16.24 5.85 11.77
C ASP A 69 16.79 7.26 12.02
N THR A 70 15.88 8.21 12.13
CA THR A 70 16.19 9.63 12.31
C THR A 70 16.26 10.05 13.78
N GLY A 71 15.99 9.10 14.68
CA GLY A 71 15.91 9.34 16.10
C GLY A 71 14.53 9.76 16.61
N THR A 72 13.54 9.95 15.73
CA THR A 72 12.15 10.29 16.09
C THR A 72 11.16 9.58 15.18
N LEU A 73 10.00 9.17 15.72
CA LEU A 73 8.91 8.58 14.94
C LEU A 73 8.48 9.50 13.79
N ARG A 74 8.32 10.78 14.06
CA ARG A 74 7.90 11.75 13.04
C ARG A 74 8.92 11.85 11.91
N GLY A 75 10.20 11.91 12.22
CA GLY A 75 11.27 11.94 11.21
C GLY A 75 11.31 10.67 10.37
N ASP A 76 11.18 9.51 11.01
CA ASP A 76 11.13 8.20 10.34
C ASP A 76 9.93 8.12 9.40
N LEU A 77 8.74 8.57 9.85
CA LEU A 77 7.53 8.65 9.04
C LEU A 77 7.69 9.59 7.85
N GLU A 78 8.30 10.77 8.03
CA GLU A 78 8.53 11.71 6.92
C GLU A 78 9.41 11.10 5.82
N VAL A 79 10.50 10.42 6.19
CA VAL A 79 11.38 9.76 5.23
C VAL A 79 10.66 8.60 4.55
N LEU A 80 9.95 7.77 5.30
CA LEU A 80 9.20 6.64 4.77
C LEU A 80 8.09 7.09 3.80
N LEU A 81 7.33 8.12 4.16
CA LEU A 81 6.31 8.70 3.27
C LEU A 81 6.92 9.23 1.96
N ARG A 82 8.13 9.83 2.00
CA ARG A 82 8.84 10.26 0.77
C ARG A 82 9.23 9.06 -0.10
N ILE A 83 9.72 7.99 0.52
CA ILE A 83 10.08 6.74 -0.18
C ILE A 83 8.85 6.16 -0.86
N VAL A 84 7.74 5.98 -0.13
CA VAL A 84 6.48 5.45 -0.67
C VAL A 84 5.91 6.36 -1.77
N ALA A 85 5.90 7.67 -1.55
CA ALA A 85 5.42 8.62 -2.56
C ALA A 85 6.26 8.58 -3.84
N ARG A 86 7.59 8.44 -3.72
CA ARG A 86 8.49 8.28 -4.87
C ARG A 86 8.22 6.98 -5.62
N ALA A 87 8.02 5.89 -4.89
CA ALA A 87 7.71 4.59 -5.45
C ALA A 87 6.38 4.61 -6.23
N LEU A 88 5.32 5.16 -5.64
CA LEU A 88 3.99 5.27 -6.27
C LEU A 88 3.97 6.21 -7.48
N ARG A 89 4.87 7.20 -7.53
CA ARG A 89 5.05 8.10 -8.69
C ARG A 89 5.87 7.48 -9.83
N HIS A 90 6.57 6.38 -9.55
CA HIS A 90 7.35 5.74 -10.61
C HIS A 90 6.42 5.27 -11.73
N PRO A 91 6.70 5.59 -13.02
CA PRO A 91 5.79 5.28 -14.14
C PRO A 91 5.38 3.80 -14.19
N LEU A 92 6.31 2.89 -13.95
CA LEU A 92 6.01 1.46 -13.91
C LEU A 92 5.10 1.08 -12.75
N ALA A 93 5.36 1.58 -11.54
CA ALA A 93 4.54 1.25 -10.37
C ALA A 93 3.11 1.77 -10.53
N SER A 94 2.94 3.00 -11.06
CA SER A 94 1.62 3.60 -11.29
C SER A 94 0.77 2.87 -12.35
N GLN A 95 1.40 2.12 -13.25
CA GLN A 95 0.73 1.26 -14.23
C GLN A 95 0.52 -0.16 -13.71
N ILE A 96 1.53 -0.75 -13.10
CA ILE A 96 1.53 -2.17 -12.74
C ILE A 96 0.64 -2.44 -11.52
N ILE A 97 0.63 -1.55 -10.51
CA ILE A 97 -0.16 -1.78 -9.30
C ILE A 97 -1.66 -1.88 -9.61
N PRO A 98 -2.29 -0.96 -10.37
CA PRO A 98 -3.69 -1.11 -10.78
C PRO A 98 -3.95 -2.37 -11.61
N ASP A 99 -3.04 -2.73 -12.53
CA ASP A 99 -3.15 -3.94 -13.35
C ASP A 99 -3.14 -5.21 -12.48
N LEU A 100 -2.23 -5.29 -11.50
CA LEU A 100 -2.17 -6.42 -10.56
C LEU A 100 -3.42 -6.51 -9.69
N LEU A 101 -3.93 -5.38 -9.19
CA LEU A 101 -5.15 -5.35 -8.39
C LEU A 101 -6.38 -5.77 -9.23
N ALA A 102 -6.46 -5.31 -10.48
CA ALA A 102 -7.52 -5.71 -11.39
C ALA A 102 -7.45 -7.21 -11.73
N GLU A 103 -6.26 -7.79 -11.85
CA GLU A 103 -6.07 -9.21 -12.08
C GLU A 103 -6.37 -10.03 -10.82
N ALA A 104 -5.95 -9.56 -9.66
CA ALA A 104 -6.28 -10.16 -8.35
C ALA A 104 -7.79 -10.21 -8.11
N ALA A 105 -8.53 -9.18 -8.53
CA ALA A 105 -10.00 -9.17 -8.41
C ALA A 105 -10.69 -10.26 -9.25
N ARG A 106 -10.01 -10.81 -10.28
CA ARG A 106 -10.53 -11.86 -11.16
C ARG A 106 -9.93 -13.25 -10.92
N ASN A 107 -8.80 -13.31 -10.20
CA ASN A 107 -8.06 -14.57 -10.00
C ASN A 107 -7.67 -14.71 -8.53
N PRO A 108 -8.31 -15.64 -7.78
CA PRO A 108 -8.03 -15.86 -6.36
C PRO A 108 -6.58 -16.23 -6.05
N ASP A 109 -5.90 -17.00 -6.91
CA ASP A 109 -4.50 -17.39 -6.69
C ASP A 109 -3.56 -16.18 -6.77
N ILE A 110 -3.84 -15.27 -7.72
CA ILE A 110 -3.11 -14.01 -7.83
C ILE A 110 -3.41 -13.12 -6.61
N ALA A 111 -4.67 -13.05 -6.18
CA ALA A 111 -5.07 -12.29 -5.01
C ALA A 111 -4.32 -12.77 -3.76
N GLN A 112 -4.31 -14.08 -3.52
CA GLN A 112 -3.63 -14.67 -2.37
C GLN A 112 -2.12 -14.38 -2.39
N THR A 113 -1.45 -14.64 -3.52
CA THR A 113 -0.01 -14.42 -3.67
C THR A 113 0.36 -12.94 -3.48
N LEU A 114 -0.46 -12.03 -4.02
CA LEU A 114 -0.25 -10.58 -3.86
C LEU A 114 -0.44 -10.15 -2.41
N GLN A 115 -1.48 -10.64 -1.75
CA GLN A 115 -1.75 -10.36 -0.34
C GLN A 115 -0.62 -10.86 0.56
N ASP A 116 -0.14 -12.08 0.34
CA ASP A 116 0.93 -12.66 1.14
C ASP A 116 2.24 -11.86 0.98
N ALA A 117 2.58 -11.48 -0.25
CA ALA A 117 3.74 -10.66 -0.54
C ALA A 117 3.66 -9.26 0.10
N LEU A 118 2.48 -8.62 0.04
CA LEU A 118 2.24 -7.32 0.66
C LEU A 118 2.32 -7.41 2.19
N ARG A 119 1.63 -8.39 2.79
CA ARG A 119 1.61 -8.58 4.25
C ARG A 119 2.99 -8.86 4.82
N ALA A 120 3.78 -9.72 4.18
CA ALA A 120 5.12 -10.04 4.65
C ALA A 120 6.00 -8.80 4.75
N ASN A 121 6.01 -7.98 3.68
CA ASN A 121 6.81 -6.76 3.62
C ASN A 121 6.29 -5.65 4.55
N GLN A 122 4.98 -5.43 4.57
CA GLN A 122 4.34 -4.38 5.37
C GLN A 122 4.50 -4.66 6.87
N ARG A 123 4.32 -5.91 7.28
CA ARG A 123 4.45 -6.30 8.69
C ARG A 123 5.87 -6.08 9.22
N GLU A 124 6.90 -6.40 8.45
CA GLU A 124 8.29 -6.16 8.85
C GLU A 124 8.55 -4.66 9.05
N VAL A 125 8.12 -3.82 8.10
CA VAL A 125 8.24 -2.36 8.20
C VAL A 125 7.49 -1.81 9.41
N GLY A 126 6.24 -2.23 9.62
CA GLY A 126 5.41 -1.79 10.75
C GLY A 126 6.02 -2.16 12.09
N ILE A 127 6.43 -3.43 12.27
CA ILE A 127 7.02 -3.91 13.51
C ILE A 127 8.31 -3.14 13.84
N LEU A 128 9.20 -2.94 12.87
CA LEU A 128 10.46 -2.22 13.12
C LEU A 128 10.24 -0.74 13.42
N LEU A 129 9.33 -0.08 12.69
CA LEU A 129 9.03 1.34 12.89
C LEU A 129 8.41 1.58 14.27
N ILE A 130 7.37 0.81 14.60
CA ILE A 130 6.63 0.95 15.86
C ILE A 130 7.48 0.48 17.04
N GLY A 131 8.20 -0.63 16.91
CA GLY A 131 9.10 -1.12 17.97
C GLY A 131 10.14 -0.07 18.38
N ARG A 132 10.80 0.57 17.40
CA ARG A 132 11.75 1.66 17.69
C ARG A 132 11.09 2.85 18.40
N ALA A 133 9.88 3.22 17.99
CA ALA A 133 9.15 4.34 18.61
C ALA A 133 8.71 4.00 20.03
N ILE A 134 8.32 2.75 20.31
CA ILE A 134 8.04 2.26 21.68
C ILE A 134 9.31 2.27 22.51
N ASP A 135 10.42 1.75 21.98
CA ASP A 135 11.72 1.72 22.70
C ASP A 135 12.21 3.13 23.08
N ARG A 136 11.89 4.14 22.25
CA ARG A 136 12.19 5.55 22.52
C ARG A 136 11.15 6.24 23.42
N GLY A 137 10.08 5.55 23.81
CA GLY A 137 8.99 6.12 24.63
C GLY A 137 8.11 7.12 23.88
N GLU A 138 8.13 7.10 22.53
CA GLU A 138 7.30 7.98 21.69
C GLU A 138 5.89 7.43 21.48
N LEU A 139 5.71 6.11 21.58
CA LEU A 139 4.43 5.42 21.44
C LEU A 139 4.14 4.53 22.65
N PRO A 140 2.85 4.28 22.93
CA PRO A 140 2.45 3.31 23.96
C PRO A 140 2.81 1.88 23.51
N PRO A 141 2.99 0.93 24.46
CA PRO A 141 3.40 -0.44 24.18
C PRO A 141 2.42 -1.25 23.32
N ASP A 142 1.17 -0.83 23.27
CA ASP A 142 0.07 -1.44 22.52
C ASP A 142 -0.19 -0.78 21.16
N ALA A 143 0.69 0.10 20.70
CA ALA A 143 0.59 0.73 19.38
C ALA A 143 0.59 -0.34 18.27
N ASP A 144 -0.39 -0.24 17.35
CA ASP A 144 -0.64 -1.22 16.30
C ASP A 144 0.27 -1.01 15.08
N PRO A 145 1.18 -1.97 14.77
CA PRO A 145 2.03 -1.89 13.59
C PRO A 145 1.27 -1.95 12.26
N ASP A 146 0.16 -2.69 12.19
CA ASP A 146 -0.61 -2.84 10.96
C ASP A 146 -1.36 -1.53 10.65
N ALA A 147 -1.93 -0.87 11.67
CA ALA A 147 -2.54 0.44 11.54
C ALA A 147 -1.53 1.50 11.05
N ALA A 148 -0.28 1.44 11.51
CA ALA A 148 0.77 2.34 11.05
C ALA A 148 0.99 2.22 9.54
N VAL A 149 1.07 1.01 9.02
CA VAL A 149 1.27 0.76 7.58
C VAL A 149 0.08 1.23 6.76
N ASP A 150 -1.14 0.95 7.21
CA ASP A 150 -2.37 1.38 6.54
C ASP A 150 -2.44 2.91 6.44
N LEU A 151 -2.09 3.62 7.51
CA LEU A 151 -2.04 5.08 7.52
C LEU A 151 -0.93 5.67 6.64
N ILE A 152 0.18 4.97 6.45
CA ILE A 152 1.27 5.40 5.56
C ILE A 152 0.90 5.19 4.09
N VAL A 153 0.40 4.02 3.74
CA VAL A 153 0.19 3.61 2.35
C VAL A 153 -1.13 4.15 1.80
N GLY A 154 -2.22 4.03 2.56
CA GLY A 154 -3.58 4.32 2.12
C GLY A 154 -3.77 5.72 1.56
N PRO A 155 -3.44 6.80 2.30
CA PRO A 155 -3.61 8.17 1.82
C PRO A 155 -2.75 8.51 0.59
N LEU A 156 -1.52 7.97 0.53
CA LEU A 156 -0.64 8.18 -0.61
C LEU A 156 -1.12 7.43 -1.85
N TYR A 157 -1.55 6.17 -1.68
CA TYR A 157 -2.12 5.38 -2.76
C TYR A 157 -3.37 6.07 -3.32
N TRP A 158 -4.29 6.48 -2.45
CA TRP A 158 -5.48 7.23 -2.86
C TRP A 158 -5.13 8.47 -3.68
N ARG A 159 -4.25 9.34 -3.15
CA ARG A 159 -3.91 10.59 -3.83
C ARG A 159 -3.16 10.41 -5.14
N LEU A 160 -2.17 9.53 -5.15
CA LEU A 160 -1.24 9.42 -6.28
C LEU A 160 -1.73 8.46 -7.37
N VAL A 161 -2.40 7.38 -6.98
CA VAL A 161 -2.81 6.33 -7.92
C VAL A 161 -4.27 6.45 -8.31
N VAL A 162 -5.16 6.65 -7.34
CA VAL A 162 -6.61 6.70 -7.58
C VAL A 162 -7.04 8.12 -8.03
N ALA A 163 -6.82 9.12 -7.20
CA ALA A 163 -7.21 10.50 -7.47
C ALA A 163 -6.26 11.23 -8.44
N ARG A 164 -5.04 10.73 -8.63
CA ARG A 164 -3.99 11.29 -9.50
C ARG A 164 -3.71 12.77 -9.26
N THR A 165 -3.71 13.16 -7.99
CA THR A 165 -3.45 14.54 -7.57
C THR A 165 -2.00 14.73 -7.16
N THR A 166 -1.52 15.98 -7.22
CA THR A 166 -0.18 16.34 -6.74
C THR A 166 -0.10 16.34 -5.21
N LEU A 167 1.11 16.19 -4.69
CA LEU A 167 1.38 16.38 -3.26
C LEU A 167 1.98 17.80 -3.07
N PRO A 168 1.27 18.72 -2.35
CA PRO A 168 1.85 19.97 -1.92
C PRO A 168 3.07 19.74 -1.04
N GLU A 169 4.01 20.69 -1.01
CA GLU A 169 5.27 20.56 -0.25
C GLU A 169 5.03 20.22 1.23
N ALA A 170 4.06 20.88 1.85
CA ALA A 170 3.72 20.65 3.26
C ALA A 170 2.91 19.37 3.51
N TYR A 171 2.52 18.59 2.48
CA TYR A 171 1.64 17.45 2.65
C TYR A 171 2.29 16.32 3.46
N LEU A 172 3.50 15.90 3.09
CA LEU A 172 4.18 14.78 3.76
C LEU A 172 4.53 15.09 5.23
N PRO A 173 5.08 16.27 5.58
CA PRO A 173 5.31 16.62 6.99
C PRO A 173 4.03 16.68 7.83
N ARG A 174 2.92 17.18 7.26
CA ARG A 174 1.61 17.20 7.95
C ARG A 174 1.06 15.78 8.13
N MET A 175 1.20 14.93 7.12
CA MET A 175 0.77 13.54 7.19
C MET A 175 1.56 12.77 8.25
N ALA A 176 2.90 12.95 8.31
CA ALA A 176 3.72 12.33 9.34
C ALA A 176 3.29 12.73 10.76
N ALA A 177 3.00 14.00 10.98
CA ALA A 177 2.48 14.49 12.25
C ALA A 177 1.10 13.88 12.59
N ALA A 178 0.20 13.81 11.61
CA ALA A 178 -1.14 13.23 11.79
C ALA A 178 -1.08 11.73 12.10
N ILE A 179 -0.21 10.98 11.40
CA ILE A 179 -0.01 9.55 11.65
C ILE A 179 0.57 9.32 13.04
N ALA A 180 1.62 10.08 13.43
CA ALA A 180 2.19 9.95 14.76
C ALA A 180 1.15 10.19 15.85
N ALA A 181 0.33 11.22 15.71
CA ALA A 181 -0.77 11.52 16.65
C ALA A 181 -1.83 10.39 16.66
N ALA A 182 -2.22 9.86 15.50
CA ALA A 182 -3.19 8.77 15.40
C ALA A 182 -2.69 7.46 16.04
N LEU A 183 -1.38 7.24 16.05
CA LEU A 183 -0.74 6.09 16.69
C LEU A 183 -0.53 6.28 18.21
N GLY A 184 -0.92 7.43 18.76
CA GLY A 184 -0.82 7.72 20.19
C GLY A 184 0.43 8.48 20.63
N ALA A 185 1.22 9.00 19.67
CA ALA A 185 2.34 9.87 20.05
C ALA A 185 1.83 11.14 20.75
N GLY A 186 2.39 11.42 21.93
CA GLY A 186 1.94 12.50 22.79
C GLY A 186 1.03 12.06 23.94
N HIS A 187 0.52 10.83 23.96
CA HIS A 187 -0.20 10.26 25.11
C HIS A 187 0.72 9.45 26.04
N ALA A 188 1.95 9.16 25.62
CA ALA A 188 2.92 8.36 26.38
C ALA A 188 3.46 9.07 27.65
N THR A 189 3.15 10.34 27.89
CA THR A 189 3.60 11.12 29.05
C THR A 189 2.50 11.49 30.04
N GLY A 190 1.26 11.04 29.83
CA GLY A 190 0.11 11.33 30.70
C GLY A 190 -0.42 10.04 31.33
N THR A 191 -0.28 9.92 32.64
CA THR A 191 -0.96 8.96 33.53
C THR A 191 -2.42 8.75 33.13
N ALA A 192 -2.84 7.49 33.15
CA ALA A 192 -4.22 7.05 32.98
C ALA A 192 -5.18 7.88 33.82
N ASP A 193 -5.95 8.75 33.20
CA ASP A 193 -7.17 9.30 33.78
C ASP A 193 -8.33 8.84 32.91
N GLY A 194 -9.16 7.98 33.49
CA GLY A 194 -10.23 7.26 32.82
C GLY A 194 -11.37 8.18 32.43
N ALA A 195 -11.40 8.61 31.20
CA ALA A 195 -12.59 9.15 30.59
C ALA A 195 -13.25 8.09 29.69
N SER A 196 -14.19 7.35 30.29
CA SER A 196 -15.12 6.49 29.59
C SER A 196 -15.92 7.35 28.58
N ALA A 197 -15.54 7.33 27.32
CA ALA A 197 -16.30 7.96 26.26
C ALA A 197 -17.58 7.14 26.04
N THR A 198 -18.70 7.65 26.55
CA THR A 198 -20.03 7.10 26.30
C THR A 198 -20.35 7.28 24.82
N VAL A 199 -20.39 6.17 24.09
CA VAL A 199 -20.82 6.12 22.70
C VAL A 199 -22.32 6.49 22.68
N PRO A 200 -22.75 7.52 21.93
CA PRO A 200 -24.18 7.83 21.80
C PRO A 200 -24.91 6.68 21.10
N PRO A 201 -26.16 6.39 21.47
CA PRO A 201 -26.93 5.31 20.85
C PRO A 201 -27.19 5.59 19.37
N PRO A 202 -27.33 4.51 18.55
CA PRO A 202 -27.57 4.65 17.12
C PRO A 202 -28.89 5.40 16.86
N VAL A 203 -28.84 6.37 15.96
CA VAL A 203 -30.01 7.13 15.51
C VAL A 203 -30.93 6.21 14.71
N THR A 204 -32.07 5.86 15.24
CA THR A 204 -33.10 5.10 14.53
C THR A 204 -33.74 5.99 13.45
N PRO A 205 -33.82 5.57 12.19
CA PRO A 205 -34.47 6.36 11.15
C PRO A 205 -35.98 6.42 11.45
N GLN A 206 -36.51 7.62 11.63
CA GLN A 206 -37.96 7.84 11.74
C GLN A 206 -38.62 7.47 10.42
N ARG A 207 -39.50 6.47 10.47
CA ARG A 207 -40.43 6.11 9.39
C ARG A 207 -41.33 7.32 9.11
N GLN A 208 -41.16 7.96 7.96
CA GLN A 208 -42.15 8.91 7.46
C GLN A 208 -43.46 8.17 7.23
N GLN A 209 -44.50 8.50 8.04
CA GLN A 209 -45.86 8.07 7.79
C GLN A 209 -46.38 8.84 6.58
N GLN A 210 -46.54 8.11 5.46
CA GLN A 210 -47.32 8.61 4.33
C GLN A 210 -48.79 8.68 4.73
N THR A 211 -49.27 9.87 4.94
CA THR A 211 -50.70 10.19 5.02
C THR A 211 -51.32 10.03 3.63
N THR A 212 -52.10 8.98 3.47
CA THR A 212 -52.98 8.77 2.31
C THR A 212 -54.17 9.69 2.48
N GLU A 213 -54.19 10.83 1.79
CA GLU A 213 -55.43 11.60 1.60
C GLU A 213 -56.26 10.96 0.49
N ALA A 214 -57.40 10.41 0.91
CA ALA A 214 -58.48 10.02 0.01
C ALA A 214 -59.26 11.26 -0.42
N GLY A 215 -59.20 11.63 -1.67
CA GLY A 215 -60.05 12.65 -2.27
C GLY A 215 -61.40 12.09 -2.70
N PRO A 216 -62.47 12.90 -2.64
CA PRO A 216 -63.86 12.42 -2.79
C PRO A 216 -64.28 12.31 -4.28
N THR A 217 -65.06 11.28 -4.50
CA THR A 217 -65.85 11.01 -5.71
C THR A 217 -66.85 12.16 -5.99
N ALA A 218 -66.86 12.70 -7.20
CA ALA A 218 -67.99 13.50 -7.70
C ALA A 218 -68.52 12.89 -8.98
N VAL A 219 -69.82 12.60 -8.92
CA VAL A 219 -70.78 12.15 -9.92
C VAL A 219 -71.01 13.26 -10.96
N THR A 220 -70.99 12.98 -12.23
CA THR A 220 -72.11 13.18 -13.22
C THR A 220 -71.63 12.63 -14.56
#